data_986a337a6bc01b4c14ec942f14391216
#
_entry.id   986a337a6bc01b4c14ec942f14391216
#
_cell.length_a   1.000
_cell.length_b   1.000
_cell.length_c   1.000
_cell.angle_alpha   90.00
_cell.angle_beta   90.00
_cell.angle_gamma   90.00
#
_symmetry.space_group_name_H-M   'P 1'
#
loop_
_entity.id
_entity.type
_entity.pdbx_description
1 polymer ?
#
loop_
_entity_poly.entity_id
_entity_poly.type
_entity_poly.pdbx_seq_one_letter_code
_entity_poly.pdbx_strand_id
1 'polypeptide(L)'
;MMLAPLPAEVYVEGTTDVPIIRSLLEAAQWQVDASGIQVARGVKNIRKRMSSHAQAAQYYPRILFVDSDHHCPKELRAEMEGLSQITPVPTGLIIRVVDVCVESWILADRDGLAAFCGLSPSAVPDPVALGRMGSHKEVLLNVLSRARIKDVRKAMVRTTKGKLSFGPLYG
;
A
#
# COMPACT_ATOMS: atom_id res chain seq x y z
N MET A 1 1.25 -6.00 33.62
CA MET A 1 1.64 -6.91 32.53
C MET A 1 0.84 -6.46 31.30
N MET A 2 1.47 -5.79 30.35
CA MET A 2 0.80 -5.44 29.08
C MET A 2 0.62 -6.75 28.30
N LEU A 3 -0.61 -7.10 28.01
CA LEU A 3 -0.89 -8.21 27.08
C LEU A 3 -0.29 -7.84 25.73
N ALA A 4 0.44 -8.77 25.12
CA ALA A 4 0.90 -8.59 23.75
C ALA A 4 -0.32 -8.29 22.86
N PRO A 5 -0.23 -7.32 21.94
CA PRO A 5 -1.34 -7.03 21.04
C PRO A 5 -1.70 -8.30 20.25
N LEU A 6 -2.99 -8.57 20.10
CA LEU A 6 -3.46 -9.68 19.27
C LEU A 6 -2.94 -9.45 17.83
N PRO A 7 -2.46 -10.51 17.16
CA PRO A 7 -2.07 -10.41 15.79
C PRO A 7 -3.27 -9.99 14.92
N ALA A 8 -3.03 -9.13 13.93
CA ALA A 8 -4.10 -8.59 13.08
C ALA A 8 -4.25 -9.38 11.77
N GLU A 9 -5.48 -9.57 11.32
CA GLU A 9 -5.75 -9.93 9.94
C GLU A 9 -5.59 -8.67 9.06
N VAL A 10 -4.78 -8.78 8.03
CA VAL A 10 -4.43 -7.64 7.16
C VAL A 10 -4.93 -7.89 5.75
N TYR A 11 -5.56 -6.87 5.16
CA TYR A 11 -6.09 -6.91 3.80
C TYR A 11 -5.52 -5.76 2.98
N VAL A 12 -5.10 -6.07 1.75
CA VAL A 12 -4.59 -5.11 0.76
C VAL A 12 -5.34 -5.28 -0.55
N GLU A 13 -5.31 -4.28 -1.44
CA GLU A 13 -6.00 -4.35 -2.71
C GLU A 13 -5.32 -5.27 -3.71
N GLY A 14 -4.01 -5.16 -3.85
CA GLY A 14 -3.22 -5.85 -4.86
C GLY A 14 -2.04 -6.65 -4.30
N THR A 15 -1.49 -7.52 -5.11
CA THR A 15 -0.31 -8.33 -4.75
C THR A 15 0.94 -7.48 -4.57
N THR A 16 1.04 -6.37 -5.29
CA THR A 16 2.17 -5.42 -5.22
C THR A 16 2.25 -4.68 -3.89
N ASP A 17 1.14 -4.60 -3.16
CA ASP A 17 1.07 -3.90 -1.88
C ASP A 17 1.64 -4.76 -0.74
N VAL A 18 1.59 -6.09 -0.90
CA VAL A 18 1.96 -7.05 0.16
C VAL A 18 3.35 -6.81 0.74
N PRO A 19 4.44 -6.73 -0.04
CA PRO A 19 5.78 -6.55 0.53
C PRO A 19 5.94 -5.20 1.22
N ILE A 20 5.34 -4.15 0.70
CA ILE A 20 5.43 -2.79 1.25
C ILE A 20 4.68 -2.71 2.58
N ILE A 21 3.44 -3.23 2.60
CA ILE A 21 2.63 -3.24 3.81
C ILE A 21 3.24 -4.15 4.88
N ARG A 22 3.86 -5.27 4.48
CA ARG A 22 4.60 -6.14 5.41
C ARG A 22 5.72 -5.37 6.09
N SER A 23 6.59 -4.70 5.33
CA SER A 23 7.70 -3.91 5.87
C SER A 23 7.21 -2.78 6.79
N LEU A 24 6.09 -2.13 6.44
CA LEU A 24 5.47 -1.10 7.27
C LEU A 24 4.98 -1.66 8.61
N LEU A 25 4.29 -2.80 8.59
CA LEU A 25 3.77 -3.45 9.80
C LEU A 25 4.90 -3.95 10.69
N GLU A 26 5.96 -4.53 10.12
CA GLU A 26 7.17 -4.92 10.85
C GLU A 26 7.84 -3.72 11.53
N ALA A 27 8.01 -2.61 10.81
CA ALA A 27 8.56 -1.37 11.37
C ALA A 27 7.69 -0.78 12.49
N ALA A 28 6.36 -0.94 12.38
CA ALA A 28 5.40 -0.52 13.38
C ALA A 28 5.20 -1.54 14.52
N GLN A 29 5.95 -2.65 14.51
CA GLN A 29 5.87 -3.75 15.48
C GLN A 29 4.47 -4.39 15.59
N TRP A 30 3.69 -4.36 14.50
CA TRP A 30 2.44 -5.08 14.41
C TRP A 30 2.69 -6.53 14.05
N GLN A 31 2.01 -7.42 14.76
CA GLN A 31 2.00 -8.84 14.42
C GLN A 31 0.89 -9.11 13.41
N VAL A 32 1.27 -9.72 12.30
CA VAL A 32 0.33 -10.25 11.30
C VAL A 32 -0.07 -11.66 11.72
N ASP A 33 -1.33 -11.96 11.58
CA ASP A 33 -1.88 -13.28 11.86
C ASP A 33 -1.29 -14.38 10.95
N ALA A 34 -1.44 -15.64 11.35
CA ALA A 34 -0.90 -16.79 10.62
C ALA A 34 -1.42 -16.93 9.19
N SER A 35 -2.58 -16.34 8.85
CA SER A 35 -3.10 -16.28 7.49
C SER A 35 -2.33 -15.33 6.58
N GLY A 36 -1.46 -14.47 7.18
CA GLY A 36 -0.65 -13.50 6.47
C GLY A 36 -1.46 -12.32 5.95
N ILE A 37 -0.89 -11.58 4.98
CA ILE A 37 -1.55 -10.45 4.33
C ILE A 37 -2.42 -10.98 3.20
N GLN A 38 -3.73 -10.72 3.28
CA GLN A 38 -4.73 -11.17 2.32
C GLN A 38 -4.88 -10.18 1.17
N VAL A 39 -4.87 -10.67 -0.07
CA VAL A 39 -5.09 -9.85 -1.26
C VAL A 39 -6.56 -9.89 -1.65
N ALA A 40 -7.22 -8.74 -1.56
CA ALA A 40 -8.65 -8.62 -1.85
C ALA A 40 -8.98 -8.59 -3.35
N ARG A 41 -7.99 -8.35 -4.21
CA ARG A 41 -8.14 -8.18 -5.66
C ARG A 41 -9.06 -7.00 -6.02
N GLY A 42 -8.74 -5.85 -5.42
CA GLY A 42 -9.36 -4.55 -5.66
C GLY A 42 -10.33 -4.09 -4.59
N VAL A 43 -10.48 -2.77 -4.49
CA VAL A 43 -11.31 -2.08 -3.48
C VAL A 43 -12.77 -2.52 -3.47
N LYS A 44 -13.34 -2.88 -4.63
CA LYS A 44 -14.73 -3.37 -4.72
C LYS A 44 -14.98 -4.61 -3.87
N ASN A 45 -13.99 -5.50 -3.76
CA ASN A 45 -14.10 -6.71 -2.95
C ASN A 45 -13.99 -6.40 -1.45
N ILE A 46 -13.16 -5.42 -1.07
CA ILE A 46 -13.10 -4.93 0.31
C ILE A 46 -14.46 -4.31 0.68
N ARG A 47 -14.99 -3.40 -0.15
CA ARG A 47 -16.28 -2.74 0.06
C ARG A 47 -17.43 -3.74 0.27
N LYS A 48 -17.50 -4.77 -0.58
CA LYS A 48 -18.53 -5.82 -0.47
C LYS A 48 -18.49 -6.59 0.86
N ARG A 49 -17.33 -6.66 1.50
CA ARG A 49 -17.11 -7.41 2.74
C ARG A 49 -17.02 -6.52 3.99
N MET A 50 -17.29 -5.22 3.87
CA MET A 50 -17.11 -4.28 5.00
C MET A 50 -17.92 -4.68 6.23
N SER A 51 -19.17 -5.08 6.07
CA SER A 51 -19.99 -5.58 7.18
C SER A 51 -19.35 -6.80 7.86
N SER A 52 -18.87 -7.77 7.08
CA SER A 52 -18.17 -8.96 7.62
C SER A 52 -16.85 -8.60 8.30
N HIS A 53 -16.09 -7.65 7.73
CA HIS A 53 -14.87 -7.16 8.37
C HIS A 53 -15.17 -6.48 9.70
N ALA A 54 -16.21 -5.67 9.77
CA ALA A 54 -16.64 -4.99 10.99
C ALA A 54 -17.16 -5.98 12.06
N GLN A 55 -17.93 -6.98 11.66
CA GLN A 55 -18.39 -8.03 12.59
C GLN A 55 -17.21 -8.78 13.21
N ALA A 56 -16.29 -9.24 12.40
CA ALA A 56 -15.13 -9.96 12.89
C ALA A 56 -14.17 -9.07 13.72
N ALA A 57 -14.09 -7.77 13.41
CA ALA A 57 -13.26 -6.81 14.13
C ALA A 57 -13.73 -6.55 15.57
N GLN A 58 -14.92 -7.01 15.96
CA GLN A 58 -15.36 -7.00 17.36
C GLN A 58 -14.58 -8.00 18.23
N TYR A 59 -14.02 -9.04 17.62
CA TYR A 59 -13.32 -10.13 18.31
C TYR A 59 -11.84 -10.18 17.99
N TYR A 60 -11.43 -9.65 16.83
CA TYR A 60 -10.10 -9.82 16.29
C TYR A 60 -9.68 -8.61 15.43
N PRO A 61 -8.50 -8.00 15.67
CA PRO A 61 -8.08 -6.82 14.93
C PRO A 61 -8.01 -7.07 13.43
N ARG A 62 -8.55 -6.16 12.64
CA ARG A 62 -8.49 -6.15 11.17
C ARG A 62 -7.99 -4.84 10.64
N ILE A 63 -6.97 -4.91 9.80
CA ILE A 63 -6.39 -3.73 9.15
C ILE A 63 -6.66 -3.83 7.65
N LEU A 64 -7.33 -2.83 7.10
CA LEU A 64 -7.65 -2.73 5.68
C LEU A 64 -6.83 -1.58 5.09
N PHE A 65 -6.00 -1.87 4.08
CA PHE A 65 -5.30 -0.86 3.29
C PHE A 65 -6.03 -0.65 1.98
N VAL A 66 -6.37 0.61 1.68
CA VAL A 66 -7.19 0.99 0.53
C VAL A 66 -6.56 2.22 -0.13
N ASP A 67 -6.34 2.16 -1.44
CA ASP A 67 -5.85 3.30 -2.19
C ASP A 67 -6.94 4.38 -2.33
N SER A 68 -6.55 5.65 -2.21
CA SER A 68 -7.53 6.74 -2.37
C SER A 68 -7.90 7.00 -3.82
N ASP A 69 -7.04 6.62 -4.77
CA ASP A 69 -7.25 6.85 -6.21
C ASP A 69 -7.71 8.29 -6.52
N HIS A 70 -7.06 9.29 -5.90
CA HIS A 70 -7.40 10.71 -5.97
C HIS A 70 -8.71 11.14 -5.28
N HIS A 71 -9.42 10.25 -4.59
CA HIS A 71 -10.51 10.65 -3.69
C HIS A 71 -9.94 11.26 -2.40
N CYS A 72 -10.74 12.09 -1.73
CA CYS A 72 -10.36 12.59 -0.41
C CYS A 72 -10.23 11.42 0.59
N PRO A 73 -9.03 11.18 1.17
CA PRO A 73 -8.84 10.04 2.08
C PRO A 73 -9.79 10.01 3.27
N LYS A 74 -10.15 11.21 3.79
CA LYS A 74 -11.09 11.35 4.91
C LYS A 74 -12.51 10.93 4.52
N GLU A 75 -12.96 11.35 3.32
CA GLU A 75 -14.29 11.00 2.81
C GLU A 75 -14.38 9.52 2.46
N LEU A 76 -13.37 8.98 1.79
CA LEU A 76 -13.31 7.56 1.49
C LEU A 76 -13.32 6.69 2.74
N ARG A 77 -12.58 7.10 3.78
CA ARG A 77 -12.61 6.41 5.06
C ARG A 77 -14.00 6.44 5.68
N ALA A 78 -14.67 7.59 5.71
CA ALA A 78 -16.02 7.72 6.25
C ALA A 78 -17.04 6.89 5.47
N GLU A 79 -16.92 6.85 4.14
CA GLU A 79 -17.72 5.97 3.28
C GLU A 79 -17.54 4.49 3.67
N MET A 80 -16.28 4.04 3.80
CA MET A 80 -15.97 2.66 4.16
C MET A 80 -16.51 2.31 5.57
N GLU A 81 -16.36 3.22 6.53
CA GLU A 81 -16.93 3.06 7.87
C GLU A 81 -18.47 2.94 7.82
N GLY A 82 -19.13 3.73 6.96
CA GLY A 82 -20.58 3.62 6.74
C GLY A 82 -21.02 2.27 6.16
N LEU A 83 -20.21 1.67 5.30
CA LEU A 83 -20.47 0.33 4.75
C LEU A 83 -20.34 -0.79 5.79
N SER A 84 -19.78 -0.52 6.96
CA SER A 84 -19.66 -1.51 8.06
C SER A 84 -21.03 -1.97 8.60
N GLN A 85 -22.05 -1.11 8.53
CA GLN A 85 -23.40 -1.33 9.07
C GLN A 85 -23.42 -1.56 10.59
N ILE A 86 -22.35 -1.19 11.30
CA ILE A 86 -22.21 -1.29 12.75
C ILE A 86 -21.91 0.08 13.33
N THR A 87 -22.69 0.50 14.32
CA THR A 87 -22.51 1.78 15.01
C THR A 87 -22.50 1.55 16.52
N PRO A 88 -21.46 2.00 17.24
CA PRO A 88 -20.22 2.59 16.72
C PRO A 88 -19.35 1.58 15.95
N VAL A 89 -18.50 2.09 15.04
CA VAL A 89 -17.54 1.25 14.32
C VAL A 89 -16.63 0.56 15.33
N PRO A 90 -16.42 -0.77 15.23
CA PRO A 90 -15.57 -1.50 16.17
C PRO A 90 -14.14 -0.95 16.20
N THR A 91 -13.56 -0.78 17.39
CA THR A 91 -12.19 -0.29 17.56
C THR A 91 -11.13 -1.21 16.95
N GLY A 92 -11.43 -2.50 16.79
CA GLY A 92 -10.58 -3.47 16.10
C GLY A 92 -10.58 -3.32 14.58
N LEU A 93 -11.51 -2.53 13.98
CA LEU A 93 -11.50 -2.25 12.54
C LEU A 93 -10.65 -1.03 12.25
N ILE A 94 -9.51 -1.25 11.64
CA ILE A 94 -8.56 -0.20 11.28
C ILE A 94 -8.55 -0.04 9.76
N ILE A 95 -9.06 1.09 9.26
CA ILE A 95 -9.03 1.41 7.83
C ILE A 95 -7.92 2.43 7.59
N ARG A 96 -6.95 2.06 6.77
CA ARG A 96 -5.84 2.90 6.33
C ARG A 96 -6.03 3.26 4.87
N VAL A 97 -6.38 4.49 4.62
CA VAL A 97 -6.45 5.02 3.24
C VAL A 97 -5.07 5.53 2.86
N VAL A 98 -4.53 4.96 1.80
CA VAL A 98 -3.24 5.32 1.22
C VAL A 98 -3.48 6.46 0.22
N ASP A 99 -2.82 7.57 0.41
CA ASP A 99 -2.92 8.71 -0.50
C ASP A 99 -1.77 8.64 -1.52
N VAL A 100 -2.01 8.55 -2.73
CA VAL A 100 -2.97 8.19 -3.74
C VAL A 100 -3.03 6.68 -3.90
N CYS A 101 -1.84 6.05 -3.87
CA CYS A 101 -1.56 4.62 -3.94
C CYS A 101 -0.23 4.31 -3.23
N VAL A 102 0.09 3.05 -3.05
CA VAL A 102 1.30 2.60 -2.33
C VAL A 102 2.58 3.10 -3.01
N GLU A 103 2.61 3.22 -4.33
CA GLU A 103 3.75 3.76 -5.07
C GLU A 103 4.04 5.24 -4.73
N SER A 104 3.04 5.98 -4.29
CA SER A 104 3.20 7.37 -3.81
C SER A 104 4.12 7.44 -2.59
N TRP A 105 4.00 6.47 -1.68
CA TRP A 105 4.84 6.42 -0.48
C TRP A 105 6.29 6.14 -0.82
N ILE A 106 6.56 5.24 -1.78
CA ILE A 106 7.92 4.96 -2.25
C ILE A 106 8.52 6.20 -2.91
N LEU A 107 7.73 6.91 -3.72
CA LEU A 107 8.16 8.13 -4.38
C LEU A 107 8.39 9.29 -3.40
N ALA A 108 7.68 9.30 -2.26
CA ALA A 108 7.86 10.31 -1.22
C ALA A 108 9.23 10.22 -0.53
N ASP A 109 9.79 9.02 -0.40
CA ASP A 109 11.18 8.81 0.05
C ASP A 109 12.18 9.02 -1.09
N ARG A 110 12.28 10.28 -1.52
CA ARG A 110 13.10 10.68 -2.66
C ARG A 110 14.58 10.29 -2.54
N ASP A 111 15.14 10.50 -1.37
CA ASP A 111 16.56 10.25 -1.13
C ASP A 111 16.84 8.75 -1.01
N GLY A 112 16.01 8.00 -0.30
CA GLY A 112 16.10 6.55 -0.21
C GLY A 112 15.92 5.86 -1.56
N LEU A 113 14.93 6.28 -2.34
CA LEU A 113 14.71 5.73 -3.69
C LEU A 113 15.86 6.07 -4.64
N ALA A 114 16.41 7.30 -4.58
CA ALA A 114 17.55 7.69 -5.37
C ALA A 114 18.80 6.85 -5.02
N ALA A 115 19.08 6.68 -3.72
CA ALA A 115 20.18 5.85 -3.25
C ALA A 115 20.02 4.39 -3.68
N PHE A 116 18.82 3.82 -3.53
CA PHE A 116 18.50 2.46 -3.97
C PHE A 116 18.73 2.25 -5.47
N CYS A 117 18.41 3.24 -6.28
CA CYS A 117 18.59 3.18 -7.74
C CYS A 117 20.01 3.58 -8.19
N GLY A 118 20.88 4.09 -7.30
CA GLY A 118 22.16 4.67 -7.65
C GLY A 118 22.02 5.95 -8.48
N LEU A 119 20.97 6.73 -8.26
CA LEU A 119 20.63 7.96 -8.95
C LEU A 119 20.92 9.18 -8.07
N SER A 120 20.99 10.37 -8.68
CA SER A 120 20.90 11.63 -7.92
C SER A 120 19.47 11.85 -7.43
N PRO A 121 19.26 12.43 -6.23
CA PRO A 121 17.90 12.80 -5.77
C PRO A 121 17.11 13.65 -6.77
N SER A 122 17.80 14.49 -7.56
CA SER A 122 17.16 15.29 -8.63
C SER A 122 16.56 14.45 -9.77
N ALA A 123 16.93 13.18 -9.89
CA ALA A 123 16.35 12.25 -10.87
C ALA A 123 15.01 11.64 -10.42
N VAL A 124 14.67 11.78 -9.15
CA VAL A 124 13.38 11.38 -8.58
C VAL A 124 12.50 12.61 -8.48
N PRO A 125 11.21 12.55 -8.88
CA PRO A 125 10.31 13.68 -8.77
C PRO A 125 10.20 14.24 -7.36
N ASP A 126 9.96 15.54 -7.26
CA ASP A 126 9.67 16.17 -5.99
C ASP A 126 8.32 15.71 -5.46
N PRO A 127 8.20 15.31 -4.17
CA PRO A 127 6.93 14.87 -3.60
C PRO A 127 5.79 15.88 -3.78
N VAL A 128 6.06 17.18 -3.73
CA VAL A 128 5.05 18.23 -3.97
C VAL A 128 4.53 18.18 -5.41
N ALA A 129 5.37 17.79 -6.36
CA ALA A 129 4.97 17.67 -7.77
C ALA A 129 4.15 16.40 -8.04
N LEU A 130 4.26 15.36 -7.20
CA LEU A 130 3.55 14.09 -7.40
C LEU A 130 2.03 14.27 -7.47
N GLY A 131 1.46 15.14 -6.65
CA GLY A 131 0.02 15.43 -6.66
C GLY A 131 -0.53 15.98 -8.00
N ARG A 132 0.35 16.44 -8.89
CA ARG A 132 0.01 16.95 -10.22
C ARG A 132 0.40 15.99 -11.34
N MET A 133 1.06 14.88 -11.00
CA MET A 133 1.45 13.85 -11.95
C MET A 133 0.30 12.87 -12.13
N GLY A 134 0.26 12.21 -13.28
CA GLY A 134 -0.70 11.16 -13.57
C GLY A 134 -0.46 9.88 -12.75
N SER A 135 -0.31 8.76 -13.40
CA SER A 135 -0.08 7.47 -12.72
C SER A 135 1.25 7.43 -11.95
N HIS A 136 1.20 7.44 -10.62
CA HIS A 136 2.38 7.31 -9.76
C HIS A 136 3.10 5.98 -10.00
N LYS A 137 2.37 4.95 -10.37
CA LYS A 137 2.89 3.66 -10.81
C LYS A 137 3.81 3.78 -12.03
N GLU A 138 3.40 4.56 -13.04
CA GLU A 138 4.23 4.85 -14.22
C GLU A 138 5.44 5.72 -13.87
N VAL A 139 5.25 6.69 -12.98
CA VAL A 139 6.35 7.53 -12.49
C VAL A 139 7.41 6.68 -11.80
N LEU A 140 7.01 5.79 -10.88
CA LEU A 140 7.92 4.89 -10.19
C LEU A 140 8.63 3.94 -11.17
N LEU A 141 7.90 3.34 -12.12
CA LEU A 141 8.48 2.50 -13.16
C LEU A 141 9.54 3.24 -13.98
N ASN A 142 9.29 4.50 -14.34
CA ASN A 142 10.25 5.33 -15.05
C ASN A 142 11.50 5.61 -14.22
N VAL A 143 11.39 5.85 -12.92
CA VAL A 143 12.55 6.02 -12.03
C VAL A 143 13.36 4.71 -11.97
N LEU A 144 12.70 3.59 -11.69
CA LEU A 144 13.34 2.27 -11.59
C LEU A 144 14.03 1.84 -12.91
N SER A 145 13.43 2.17 -14.06
CA SER A 145 14.01 1.85 -15.38
C SER A 145 15.33 2.56 -15.66
N ARG A 146 15.55 3.71 -15.02
CA ARG A 146 16.78 4.51 -15.13
C ARG A 146 17.83 4.15 -14.07
N ALA A 147 17.55 3.19 -13.18
CA ALA A 147 18.48 2.80 -12.13
C ALA A 147 19.85 2.45 -12.72
N ARG A 148 20.90 3.02 -12.14
CA ARG A 148 22.30 2.73 -12.52
C ARG A 148 22.76 1.38 -11.98
N ILE A 149 22.20 0.95 -10.84
CA ILE A 149 22.45 -0.36 -10.28
C ILE A 149 21.73 -1.38 -11.15
N LYS A 150 22.51 -2.16 -11.92
CA LYS A 150 22.01 -3.07 -12.96
C LYS A 150 21.06 -4.14 -12.39
N ASP A 151 21.37 -4.63 -11.19
CA ASP A 151 20.58 -5.68 -10.56
C ASP A 151 19.22 -5.13 -10.09
N VAL A 152 19.18 -3.92 -9.53
CA VAL A 152 17.92 -3.22 -9.20
C VAL A 152 17.08 -3.06 -10.47
N ARG A 153 17.65 -2.54 -11.55
CA ARG A 153 16.92 -2.33 -12.80
C ARG A 153 16.34 -3.63 -13.34
N LYS A 154 17.11 -4.72 -13.36
CA LYS A 154 16.66 -6.03 -13.88
C LYS A 154 15.61 -6.69 -13.01
N ALA A 155 15.73 -6.53 -11.68
CA ALA A 155 14.84 -7.14 -10.73
C ALA A 155 13.49 -6.40 -10.64
N MET A 156 13.53 -5.05 -10.71
CA MET A 156 12.37 -4.20 -10.47
C MET A 156 11.56 -3.87 -11.73
N VAL A 157 12.17 -4.01 -12.93
CA VAL A 157 11.51 -3.61 -14.19
C VAL A 157 11.64 -4.69 -15.26
N ARG A 158 10.52 -4.97 -15.91
CA ARG A 158 10.45 -5.74 -17.17
C ARG A 158 10.09 -4.82 -18.33
N THR A 159 10.68 -5.08 -19.48
CA THR A 159 10.29 -4.43 -20.73
C THR A 159 9.77 -5.48 -21.68
N THR A 160 8.50 -5.40 -22.05
CA THR A 160 7.87 -6.31 -23.02
C THR A 160 7.25 -5.48 -24.13
N LYS A 161 7.68 -5.70 -25.37
CA LYS A 161 7.22 -4.94 -26.56
C LYS A 161 7.27 -3.42 -26.36
N GLY A 162 8.33 -2.90 -25.73
CA GLY A 162 8.51 -1.47 -25.44
C GLY A 162 7.70 -0.92 -24.26
N LYS A 163 6.87 -1.73 -23.63
CA LYS A 163 6.09 -1.32 -22.45
C LYS A 163 6.80 -1.74 -21.17
N LEU A 164 6.92 -0.81 -20.24
CA LEU A 164 7.45 -1.07 -18.90
C LEU A 164 6.39 -1.72 -18.01
N SER A 165 6.82 -2.64 -17.18
CA SER A 165 6.03 -3.23 -16.11
C SER A 165 6.93 -3.59 -14.92
N PHE A 166 6.34 -3.77 -13.74
CA PHE A 166 7.10 -4.19 -12.57
C PHE A 166 7.70 -5.59 -12.77
N GLY A 167 8.92 -5.74 -12.32
CA GLY A 167 9.69 -6.98 -12.36
C GLY A 167 9.31 -7.96 -11.24
N PRO A 168 9.95 -9.15 -11.22
CA PRO A 168 9.56 -10.22 -10.30
C PRO A 168 9.84 -9.94 -8.82
N LEU A 169 10.74 -9.00 -8.51
CA LEU A 169 11.05 -8.63 -7.12
C LEU A 169 10.28 -7.40 -6.62
N TYR A 170 9.36 -6.88 -7.41
CA TYR A 170 8.50 -5.79 -6.95
C TYR A 170 7.27 -6.29 -6.19
N GLY A 171 6.87 -7.55 -6.32
CA GLY A 171 5.70 -8.11 -5.68
C GLY A 171 5.88 -9.49 -5.11
#